data_af40e0ed5612451760163ce1cded1a85
#
_entry.id   af40e0ed5612451760163ce1cded1a85
#
_cell.length_a   1.000
_cell.length_b   1.000
_cell.length_c   1.000
_cell.angle_alpha   90.00
_cell.angle_beta   90.00
_cell.angle_gamma   90.00
#
_symmetry.space_group_name_H-M   'P 1'
#
loop_
_entity.id
_entity.type
_entity.pdbx_description
1 polymer ?
#
loop_
_entity_poly.entity_id
_entity_poly.type
_entity_poly.pdbx_seq_one_letter_code
_entity_poly.pdbx_strand_id
1 'polypeptide(L)'
;SHAERYPGELSWEQCCAVIDDLADYKVNALLLSGGEPLLHPQLPQILQRATEKGLKVTISTNGTRITPEYARMFKDLGVAYVGISLDGIGAVHDQFRGVKGAFDGAIRGFKLCEEVGQKTGLRLTLTRNNVQSMEQILNFIEQEGIQRVCFYHLVPTGRGVDVASLKPEEARSAIDMLIARAEAWHAAGQTRELLTVTQPADGVYLLLRQLREGHPQAAETLRLLTWN
;
A
#
# COMPACT_ATOMS: atom_id res chain seq x y z
N SER A 1 15.24 1.79 -11.31
CA SER A 1 14.48 2.07 -12.55
C SER A 1 15.16 3.24 -13.24
N HIS A 2 15.60 3.02 -14.45
CA HIS A 2 16.16 4.08 -15.27
C HIS A 2 15.05 5.10 -15.57
N ALA A 3 15.37 6.39 -15.53
CA ALA A 3 14.54 7.47 -15.98
C ALA A 3 14.44 7.48 -17.53
N GLU A 4 14.14 6.34 -18.11
CA GLU A 4 13.81 6.25 -19.52
C GLU A 4 12.39 6.79 -19.66
N ARG A 5 12.25 7.91 -20.36
CA ARG A 5 10.95 8.40 -20.81
C ARG A 5 10.37 7.31 -21.71
N TYR A 6 9.27 6.74 -21.28
CA TYR A 6 8.53 5.82 -22.13
C TYR A 6 7.99 6.59 -23.34
N PRO A 7 8.15 6.08 -24.57
CA PRO A 7 7.50 6.68 -25.72
C PRO A 7 5.98 6.72 -25.48
N GLY A 8 5.38 7.91 -25.44
CA GLY A 8 3.97 8.08 -25.15
C GLY A 8 3.62 8.56 -23.74
N GLU A 9 4.60 9.05 -22.96
CA GLU A 9 4.30 9.78 -21.71
C GLU A 9 3.42 10.99 -22.01
N LEU A 10 2.38 11.21 -21.18
CA LEU A 10 1.43 12.31 -21.38
C LEU A 10 2.13 13.68 -21.22
N SER A 11 1.77 14.63 -22.08
CA SER A 11 2.15 16.03 -21.87
C SER A 11 1.42 16.63 -20.67
N TRP A 12 1.87 17.79 -20.20
CA TRP A 12 1.18 18.52 -19.13
C TRP A 12 -0.28 18.81 -19.46
N GLU A 13 -0.54 19.26 -20.70
CA GLU A 13 -1.89 19.55 -21.18
C GLU A 13 -2.78 18.29 -21.19
N GLN A 14 -2.21 17.17 -21.59
CA GLN A 14 -2.91 15.88 -21.56
C GLN A 14 -3.17 15.43 -20.12
N CYS A 15 -2.21 15.59 -19.21
CA CYS A 15 -2.42 15.30 -17.79
C CYS A 15 -3.55 16.15 -17.21
N CYS A 16 -3.58 17.45 -17.54
CA CYS A 16 -4.66 18.35 -17.12
C CYS A 16 -6.02 17.88 -17.66
N ALA A 17 -6.10 17.56 -18.95
CA ALA A 17 -7.34 17.08 -19.56
C ALA A 17 -7.86 15.80 -18.87
N VAL A 18 -6.98 14.82 -18.63
CA VAL A 18 -7.36 13.60 -17.91
C VAL A 18 -7.85 13.90 -16.49
N ILE A 19 -7.17 14.78 -15.75
CA ILE A 19 -7.59 15.16 -14.39
C ILE A 19 -8.97 15.84 -14.42
N ASP A 20 -9.21 16.72 -15.38
CA ASP A 20 -10.47 17.42 -15.53
C ASP A 20 -11.60 16.43 -15.88
N ASP A 21 -11.39 15.53 -16.82
CA ASP A 21 -12.34 14.48 -17.18
C ASP A 21 -12.68 13.58 -15.97
N LEU A 22 -11.66 13.17 -15.19
CA LEU A 22 -11.88 12.38 -13.99
C LEU A 22 -12.73 13.11 -12.94
N ALA A 23 -12.50 14.42 -12.78
CA ALA A 23 -13.26 15.25 -11.86
C ALA A 23 -14.71 15.43 -12.33
N ASP A 24 -14.93 15.73 -13.62
CA ASP A 24 -16.24 15.86 -14.23
C ASP A 24 -17.03 14.55 -14.17
N TYR A 25 -16.34 13.43 -14.30
CA TYR A 25 -16.91 12.08 -14.15
C TYR A 25 -17.17 11.70 -12.68
N LYS A 26 -16.82 12.60 -11.74
CA LYS A 26 -16.99 12.40 -10.27
C LYS A 26 -16.26 11.18 -9.74
N VAL A 27 -15.06 10.92 -10.24
CA VAL A 27 -14.19 9.87 -9.71
C VAL A 27 -13.82 10.21 -8.26
N ASN A 28 -14.07 9.29 -7.35
CA ASN A 28 -13.87 9.54 -5.92
C ASN A 28 -12.40 9.60 -5.50
N ALA A 29 -11.52 8.85 -6.18
CA ALA A 29 -10.11 8.76 -5.80
C ALA A 29 -9.20 8.58 -7.01
N LEU A 30 -8.07 9.26 -6.99
CA LEU A 30 -6.98 9.13 -7.96
C LEU A 30 -5.75 8.56 -7.27
N LEU A 31 -5.32 7.35 -7.68
CA LEU A 31 -4.06 6.77 -7.24
C LEU A 31 -2.96 7.10 -8.23
N LEU A 32 -2.00 7.91 -7.81
CA LEU A 32 -0.76 8.14 -8.56
C LEU A 32 0.25 7.04 -8.24
N SER A 33 0.60 6.28 -9.24
CA SER A 33 1.50 5.14 -9.20
C SER A 33 2.38 5.14 -10.46
N GLY A 34 2.97 4.02 -10.78
CA GLY A 34 3.77 3.85 -12.00
C GLY A 34 5.10 3.19 -11.71
N GLY A 35 6.19 3.62 -12.34
CA GLY A 35 7.53 3.20 -11.95
C GLY A 35 7.84 3.75 -10.54
N GLU A 36 8.07 5.04 -10.46
CA GLU A 36 8.17 5.80 -9.21
C GLU A 36 7.61 7.21 -9.44
N PRO A 37 6.48 7.58 -8.85
CA PRO A 37 5.84 8.88 -9.11
C PRO A 37 6.71 10.07 -8.69
N LEU A 38 7.58 9.92 -7.67
CA LEU A 38 8.47 10.99 -7.23
C LEU A 38 9.62 11.28 -8.22
N LEU A 39 9.72 10.54 -9.31
CA LEU A 39 10.60 10.84 -10.43
C LEU A 39 9.95 11.73 -11.48
N HIS A 40 8.63 11.87 -11.47
CA HIS A 40 7.92 12.67 -12.45
C HIS A 40 8.15 14.17 -12.16
N PRO A 41 8.70 14.94 -13.11
CA PRO A 41 9.11 16.34 -12.84
C PRO A 41 7.93 17.24 -12.51
N GLN A 42 6.75 16.92 -12.99
CA GLN A 42 5.53 17.70 -12.80
C GLN A 42 4.61 17.11 -11.71
N LEU A 43 5.10 16.18 -10.88
CA LEU A 43 4.31 15.60 -9.79
C LEU A 43 3.65 16.69 -8.90
N PRO A 44 4.37 17.75 -8.46
CA PRO A 44 3.75 18.80 -7.64
C PRO A 44 2.54 19.45 -8.31
N GLN A 45 2.66 19.79 -9.60
CA GLN A 45 1.58 20.41 -10.37
C GLN A 45 0.40 19.47 -10.59
N ILE A 46 0.67 18.18 -10.85
CA ILE A 46 -0.35 17.14 -10.98
C ILE A 46 -1.13 16.99 -9.67
N LEU A 47 -0.43 16.93 -8.53
CA LEU A 47 -1.05 16.84 -7.20
C LEU A 47 -1.93 18.07 -6.94
N GLN A 48 -1.39 19.26 -7.15
CA GLN A 48 -2.11 20.51 -6.96
C GLN A 48 -3.39 20.55 -7.82
N ARG A 49 -3.27 20.30 -9.12
CA ARG A 49 -4.41 20.30 -10.04
C ARG A 49 -5.49 19.31 -9.61
N ALA A 50 -5.10 18.06 -9.27
CA ALA A 50 -6.04 17.03 -8.90
C ALA A 50 -6.78 17.35 -7.59
N THR A 51 -6.07 17.88 -6.58
CA THR A 51 -6.69 18.28 -5.30
C THR A 51 -7.58 19.52 -5.45
N GLU A 52 -7.18 20.53 -6.24
CA GLU A 52 -8.01 21.69 -6.58
C GLU A 52 -9.32 21.30 -7.29
N LYS A 53 -9.29 20.24 -8.09
CA LYS A 53 -10.48 19.67 -8.75
C LYS A 53 -11.33 18.78 -7.81
N GLY A 54 -10.96 18.65 -6.55
CA GLY A 54 -11.70 17.90 -5.55
C GLY A 54 -11.47 16.37 -5.58
N LEU A 55 -10.50 15.88 -6.36
CA LEU A 55 -10.15 14.48 -6.37
C LEU A 55 -9.44 14.10 -5.07
N LYS A 56 -9.81 12.96 -4.47
CA LYS A 56 -9.09 12.38 -3.35
C LYS A 56 -7.81 11.70 -3.84
N VAL A 57 -6.69 12.44 -3.79
CA VAL A 57 -5.42 11.94 -4.32
C VAL A 57 -4.71 11.04 -3.33
N THR A 58 -4.22 9.90 -3.81
CA THR A 58 -3.35 8.99 -3.09
C THR A 58 -2.08 8.69 -3.88
N ILE A 59 -0.98 8.39 -3.21
CA ILE A 59 0.31 8.10 -3.84
C ILE A 59 0.77 6.69 -3.46
N SER A 60 1.30 5.95 -4.43
CA SER A 60 2.01 4.70 -4.22
C SER A 60 3.46 4.86 -4.65
N THR A 61 4.38 4.82 -3.68
CA THR A 61 5.81 5.12 -3.89
C THR A 61 6.69 4.07 -3.23
N ASN A 62 7.95 3.96 -3.66
CA ASN A 62 8.97 3.20 -2.94
C ASN A 62 9.52 3.95 -1.69
N GLY A 63 9.13 5.21 -1.50
CA GLY A 63 9.46 6.04 -0.34
C GLY A 63 10.89 6.59 -0.30
N THR A 64 11.81 6.07 -1.11
CA THR A 64 13.25 6.41 -1.00
C THR A 64 13.58 7.85 -1.37
N ARG A 65 12.69 8.52 -2.11
CA ARG A 65 12.84 9.89 -2.58
C ARG A 65 12.01 10.90 -1.78
N ILE A 66 11.31 10.49 -0.76
CA ILE A 66 10.59 11.41 0.12
C ILE A 66 11.63 12.23 0.90
N THR A 67 11.57 13.54 0.73
CA THR A 67 12.32 14.53 1.49
C THR A 67 11.38 15.26 2.45
N PRO A 68 11.89 16.06 3.41
CA PRO A 68 11.05 16.90 4.27
C PRO A 68 10.12 17.83 3.46
N GLU A 69 10.61 18.35 2.32
CA GLU A 69 9.84 19.21 1.43
C GLU A 69 8.70 18.44 0.77
N TYR A 70 8.95 17.22 0.27
CA TYR A 70 7.91 16.35 -0.30
C TYR A 70 6.86 15.97 0.75
N ALA A 71 7.27 15.57 1.94
CA ALA A 71 6.36 15.22 3.02
C ALA A 71 5.43 16.40 3.38
N ARG A 72 6.00 17.60 3.53
CA ARG A 72 5.23 18.83 3.79
C ARG A 72 4.30 19.16 2.64
N MET A 73 4.78 19.11 1.39
CA MET A 73 3.97 19.36 0.20
C MET A 73 2.77 18.40 0.11
N PHE A 74 2.94 17.11 0.39
CA PHE A 74 1.81 16.17 0.40
C PHE A 74 0.75 16.56 1.42
N LYS A 75 1.19 16.97 2.61
CA LYS A 75 0.29 17.43 3.67
C LYS A 75 -0.44 18.71 3.28
N ASP A 76 0.27 19.70 2.79
CA ASP A 76 -0.25 21.04 2.45
C ASP A 76 -1.23 20.97 1.27
N LEU A 77 -0.96 20.12 0.28
CA LEU A 77 -1.84 19.87 -0.87
C LEU A 77 -3.02 18.94 -0.54
N GLY A 78 -3.12 18.42 0.68
CA GLY A 78 -4.22 17.57 1.08
C GLY A 78 -4.18 16.16 0.46
N VAL A 79 -2.99 15.63 0.15
CA VAL A 79 -2.86 14.24 -0.29
C VAL A 79 -3.46 13.32 0.76
N ALA A 80 -4.47 12.54 0.37
CA ALA A 80 -5.27 11.77 1.31
C ALA A 80 -4.51 10.60 1.94
N TYR A 81 -3.53 10.04 1.22
CA TYR A 81 -2.75 8.90 1.70
C TYR A 81 -1.48 8.69 0.88
N VAL A 82 -0.38 8.36 1.54
CA VAL A 82 0.88 7.96 0.92
C VAL A 82 1.19 6.52 1.31
N GLY A 83 1.07 5.60 0.35
CA GLY A 83 1.41 4.20 0.52
C GLY A 83 2.87 3.96 0.15
N ILE A 84 3.66 3.52 1.11
CA ILE A 84 5.10 3.25 0.94
C ILE A 84 5.32 1.74 0.82
N SER A 85 5.99 1.33 -0.25
CA SER A 85 6.25 -0.09 -0.51
C SER A 85 7.37 -0.62 0.38
N LEU A 86 7.10 -1.76 1.06
CA LEU A 86 8.07 -2.45 1.91
C LEU A 86 7.85 -3.97 1.82
N ASP A 87 8.72 -4.68 1.09
CA ASP A 87 8.51 -6.11 0.79
C ASP A 87 9.39 -7.05 1.65
N GLY A 88 9.93 -6.54 2.74
CA GLY A 88 10.76 -7.29 3.69
C GLY A 88 11.49 -6.36 4.64
N ILE A 89 12.27 -6.93 5.55
CA ILE A 89 13.06 -6.18 6.54
C ILE A 89 14.52 -6.13 6.09
N GLY A 90 15.14 -4.94 6.16
CA GLY A 90 16.55 -4.72 5.89
C GLY A 90 17.00 -5.26 4.52
N ALA A 91 17.99 -6.15 4.55
CA ALA A 91 18.59 -6.73 3.34
C ALA A 91 17.60 -7.51 2.46
N VAL A 92 16.54 -8.08 3.02
CA VAL A 92 15.50 -8.78 2.24
C VAL A 92 14.77 -7.80 1.33
N HIS A 93 14.41 -6.63 1.83
CA HIS A 93 13.80 -5.57 1.03
C HIS A 93 14.76 -5.05 -0.03
N ASP A 94 16.03 -4.76 0.34
CA ASP A 94 17.05 -4.28 -0.58
C ASP A 94 17.27 -5.24 -1.74
N GLN A 95 17.35 -6.54 -1.46
CA GLN A 95 17.49 -7.59 -2.46
C GLN A 95 16.25 -7.65 -3.37
N PHE A 96 15.05 -7.58 -2.81
CA PHE A 96 13.81 -7.60 -3.58
C PHE A 96 13.71 -6.39 -4.52
N ARG A 97 14.14 -5.21 -4.06
CA ARG A 97 14.16 -3.98 -4.86
C ARG A 97 15.37 -3.84 -5.79
N GLY A 98 16.41 -4.66 -5.58
CA GLY A 98 17.67 -4.58 -6.32
C GLY A 98 18.48 -3.31 -6.02
N VAL A 99 18.26 -2.67 -4.87
CA VAL A 99 18.91 -1.42 -4.47
C VAL A 99 19.31 -1.48 -3.01
N LYS A 100 20.61 -1.41 -2.72
CA LYS A 100 21.13 -1.35 -1.36
C LYS A 100 20.68 -0.05 -0.68
N GLY A 101 20.17 -0.16 0.55
CA GLY A 101 19.67 0.97 1.34
C GLY A 101 18.24 1.40 0.97
N ALA A 102 17.54 0.62 0.13
CA ALA A 102 16.14 0.88 -0.19
C ALA A 102 15.23 0.80 1.04
N PHE A 103 15.52 -0.16 1.96
CA PHE A 103 14.81 -0.29 3.23
C PHE A 103 14.92 0.96 4.07
N ASP A 104 16.14 1.39 4.37
CA ASP A 104 16.39 2.59 5.19
C ASP A 104 15.78 3.84 4.55
N GLY A 105 15.85 3.93 3.20
CA GLY A 105 15.22 5.00 2.45
C GLY A 105 13.70 5.03 2.59
N ALA A 106 13.04 3.88 2.50
CA ALA A 106 11.60 3.75 2.67
C ALA A 106 11.15 4.12 4.10
N ILE A 107 11.85 3.61 5.12
CA ILE A 107 11.55 3.92 6.53
C ILE A 107 11.77 5.40 6.83
N ARG A 108 12.84 6.00 6.33
CA ARG A 108 13.07 7.44 6.46
C ARG A 108 11.91 8.24 5.82
N GLY A 109 11.49 7.87 4.62
CA GLY A 109 10.37 8.52 3.94
C GLY A 109 9.05 8.38 4.72
N PHE A 110 8.82 7.22 5.34
CA PHE A 110 7.68 6.98 6.21
C PHE A 110 7.70 7.94 7.42
N LYS A 111 8.82 8.00 8.15
CA LYS A 111 8.99 8.87 9.33
C LYS A 111 8.82 10.35 8.99
N LEU A 112 9.38 10.82 7.88
CA LEU A 112 9.21 12.20 7.42
C LEU A 112 7.74 12.57 7.17
N CYS A 113 6.96 11.64 6.63
CA CYS A 113 5.51 11.84 6.47
C CYS A 113 4.79 11.85 7.81
N GLU A 114 5.15 10.99 8.75
CA GLU A 114 4.55 10.96 10.09
C GLU A 114 4.83 12.27 10.85
N GLU A 115 6.06 12.80 10.80
CA GLU A 115 6.47 14.05 11.45
C GLU A 115 5.59 15.25 11.06
N VAL A 116 5.10 15.29 9.83
CA VAL A 116 4.18 16.35 9.36
C VAL A 116 2.70 15.97 9.50
N GLY A 117 2.40 14.80 10.06
CA GLY A 117 1.04 14.28 10.20
C GLY A 117 0.40 13.92 8.86
N GLN A 118 1.17 13.57 7.84
CA GLN A 118 0.68 13.01 6.58
C GLN A 118 0.22 11.57 6.82
N LYS A 119 -1.02 11.24 6.42
CA LYS A 119 -1.53 9.87 6.52
C LYS A 119 -0.72 8.94 5.62
N THR A 120 -0.07 7.95 6.22
CA THR A 120 0.79 6.97 5.54
C THR A 120 0.42 5.54 5.92
N GLY A 121 0.96 4.60 5.18
CA GLY A 121 0.93 3.19 5.54
C GLY A 121 1.86 2.38 4.65
N LEU A 122 2.14 1.17 5.09
CA LEU A 122 2.98 0.24 4.34
C LEU A 122 2.16 -0.55 3.32
N ARG A 123 2.81 -0.89 2.22
CA ARG A 123 2.30 -1.76 1.16
C ARG A 123 3.30 -2.89 0.96
N LEU A 124 2.88 -4.12 1.17
CA LEU A 124 3.72 -5.29 1.09
C LEU A 124 3.10 -6.32 0.16
N THR A 125 3.90 -6.85 -0.79
CA THR A 125 3.47 -7.95 -1.65
C THR A 125 3.90 -9.28 -1.04
N LEU A 126 2.95 -10.15 -0.79
CA LEU A 126 3.19 -11.51 -0.28
C LEU A 126 3.83 -12.38 -1.36
N THR A 127 5.00 -12.91 -1.07
CA THR A 127 5.79 -13.77 -1.96
C THR A 127 6.45 -14.88 -1.16
N ARG A 128 6.97 -15.91 -1.81
CA ARG A 128 7.77 -16.93 -1.10
C ARG A 128 9.03 -16.39 -0.44
N ASN A 129 9.54 -15.25 -0.92
CA ASN A 129 10.76 -14.67 -0.38
C ASN A 129 10.53 -13.99 0.98
N ASN A 130 9.30 -13.57 1.29
CA ASN A 130 9.00 -12.84 2.51
C ASN A 130 7.97 -13.50 3.43
N VAL A 131 7.21 -14.49 2.96
CA VAL A 131 6.20 -15.17 3.78
C VAL A 131 6.80 -15.85 5.02
N GLN A 132 8.01 -16.36 4.93
CA GLN A 132 8.72 -16.98 6.07
C GLN A 132 9.12 -15.97 7.15
N SER A 133 9.15 -14.67 6.80
CA SER A 133 9.50 -13.58 7.71
C SER A 133 8.27 -12.78 8.17
N MET A 134 7.05 -13.28 7.93
CA MET A 134 5.81 -12.55 8.23
C MET A 134 5.71 -12.13 9.69
N GLU A 135 6.09 -13.00 10.63
CA GLU A 135 6.08 -12.67 12.06
C GLU A 135 7.02 -11.51 12.38
N GLN A 136 8.23 -11.53 11.81
CA GLN A 136 9.19 -10.42 11.97
C GLN A 136 8.65 -9.12 11.38
N ILE A 137 7.98 -9.18 10.22
CA ILE A 137 7.35 -8.03 9.57
C ILE A 137 6.24 -7.47 10.45
N LEU A 138 5.38 -8.32 11.01
CA LEU A 138 4.28 -7.89 11.88
C LEU A 138 4.80 -7.28 13.19
N ASN A 139 5.86 -7.85 13.77
CA ASN A 139 6.52 -7.30 14.95
C ASN A 139 7.16 -5.93 14.64
N PHE A 140 7.80 -5.78 13.47
CA PHE A 140 8.34 -4.51 13.00
C PHE A 140 7.25 -3.44 12.85
N ILE A 141 6.11 -3.78 12.22
CA ILE A 141 4.95 -2.89 12.09
C ILE A 141 4.47 -2.39 13.46
N GLU A 142 4.48 -3.27 14.45
CA GLU A 142 4.08 -2.94 15.81
C GLU A 142 5.11 -2.04 16.51
N GLN A 143 6.40 -2.38 16.43
CA GLN A 143 7.51 -1.63 17.02
C GLN A 143 7.65 -0.22 16.46
N GLU A 144 7.50 -0.07 15.14
CA GLU A 144 7.56 1.24 14.48
C GLU A 144 6.24 2.04 14.58
N GLY A 145 5.22 1.51 15.25
CA GLY A 145 3.95 2.22 15.46
C GLY A 145 3.11 2.39 14.20
N ILE A 146 3.36 1.61 13.15
CA ILE A 146 2.69 1.75 11.85
C ILE A 146 1.21 1.42 11.99
N GLN A 147 0.34 2.39 11.64
CA GLN A 147 -1.10 2.29 11.86
C GLN A 147 -1.87 1.63 10.70
N ARG A 148 -1.28 1.61 9.50
CA ARG A 148 -1.95 1.03 8.32
C ARG A 148 -0.98 0.20 7.50
N VAL A 149 -1.39 -1.01 7.16
CA VAL A 149 -0.63 -1.90 6.28
C VAL A 149 -1.56 -2.62 5.30
N CYS A 150 -1.14 -2.68 4.04
CA CYS A 150 -1.84 -3.40 2.98
C CYS A 150 -0.96 -4.55 2.50
N PHE A 151 -1.45 -5.77 2.64
CA PHE A 151 -0.83 -6.97 2.11
C PHE A 151 -1.44 -7.30 0.75
N TYR A 152 -0.62 -7.34 -0.28
CA TYR A 152 -1.03 -7.66 -1.65
C TYR A 152 -0.70 -9.10 -1.97
N HIS A 153 -1.64 -9.86 -2.48
CA HIS A 153 -1.29 -11.09 -3.16
C HIS A 153 -0.58 -10.77 -4.48
N LEU A 154 0.49 -11.50 -4.77
CA LEU A 154 1.23 -11.33 -6.01
C LEU A 154 0.34 -11.65 -7.21
N VAL A 155 0.22 -10.68 -8.11
CA VAL A 155 -0.35 -10.89 -9.44
C VAL A 155 0.82 -11.09 -10.40
N PRO A 156 0.95 -12.25 -11.07
CA PRO A 156 2.10 -12.57 -11.92
C PRO A 156 2.03 -11.82 -13.27
N THR A 157 2.24 -10.51 -13.23
CA THR A 157 2.28 -9.64 -14.41
C THR A 157 3.56 -8.81 -14.42
N GLY A 158 4.03 -8.44 -15.60
CA GLY A 158 5.26 -7.67 -15.77
C GLY A 158 6.44 -8.38 -15.08
N ARG A 159 7.22 -7.66 -14.27
CA ARG A 159 8.35 -8.22 -13.50
C ARG A 159 7.93 -9.22 -12.42
N GLY A 160 6.65 -9.25 -12.06
CA GLY A 160 6.11 -10.20 -11.08
C GLY A 160 6.05 -11.64 -11.59
N VAL A 161 6.19 -11.87 -12.91
CA VAL A 161 6.23 -13.22 -13.51
C VAL A 161 7.40 -14.04 -12.99
N ASP A 162 8.54 -13.38 -12.74
CA ASP A 162 9.79 -14.02 -12.28
C ASP A 162 9.83 -14.21 -10.75
N VAL A 163 8.83 -13.67 -10.02
CA VAL A 163 8.74 -13.78 -8.57
C VAL A 163 7.92 -15.01 -8.19
N ALA A 164 8.43 -15.84 -7.28
CA ALA A 164 7.74 -17.03 -6.84
C ALA A 164 6.44 -16.70 -6.08
N SER A 165 5.31 -17.02 -6.68
CA SER A 165 4.00 -16.94 -6.06
C SER A 165 3.85 -17.93 -4.90
N LEU A 166 3.04 -17.60 -3.91
CA LEU A 166 2.70 -18.51 -2.82
C LEU A 166 1.89 -19.71 -3.36
N LYS A 167 2.12 -20.88 -2.79
CA LYS A 167 1.19 -21.98 -2.92
C LYS A 167 -0.10 -21.69 -2.14
N PRO A 168 -1.22 -22.34 -2.48
CA PRO A 168 -2.50 -22.08 -1.78
C PRO A 168 -2.41 -22.28 -0.26
N GLU A 169 -1.66 -23.27 0.22
CA GLU A 169 -1.47 -23.54 1.64
C GLU A 169 -0.58 -22.48 2.32
N GLU A 170 0.46 -21.98 1.62
CA GLU A 170 1.31 -20.88 2.11
C GLU A 170 0.50 -19.58 2.22
N ALA A 171 -0.34 -19.31 1.21
CA ALA A 171 -1.24 -18.14 1.22
C ALA A 171 -2.24 -18.23 2.40
N ARG A 172 -2.90 -19.38 2.59
CA ARG A 172 -3.81 -19.57 3.73
C ARG A 172 -3.11 -19.37 5.06
N SER A 173 -1.94 -19.96 5.24
CA SER A 173 -1.15 -19.80 6.49
C SER A 173 -0.78 -18.33 6.74
N ALA A 174 -0.42 -17.58 5.69
CA ALA A 174 -0.16 -16.14 5.81
C ALA A 174 -1.42 -15.38 6.24
N ILE A 175 -2.59 -15.65 5.63
CA ILE A 175 -3.85 -15.01 5.99
C ILE A 175 -4.27 -15.36 7.42
N ASP A 176 -4.11 -16.62 7.86
CA ASP A 176 -4.38 -17.02 9.25
C ASP A 176 -3.52 -16.22 10.25
N MET A 177 -2.23 -16.03 9.93
CA MET A 177 -1.34 -15.20 10.74
C MET A 177 -1.78 -13.74 10.79
N LEU A 178 -2.22 -13.17 9.66
CA LEU A 178 -2.75 -11.80 9.60
C LEU A 178 -4.02 -11.65 10.43
N ILE A 179 -4.96 -12.58 10.33
CA ILE A 179 -6.20 -12.60 11.12
C ILE A 179 -5.87 -12.65 12.60
N ALA A 180 -5.04 -13.62 13.03
CA ALA A 180 -4.67 -13.78 14.43
C ALA A 180 -3.97 -12.52 15.00
N ARG A 181 -3.12 -11.86 14.21
CA ARG A 181 -2.46 -10.61 14.62
C ARG A 181 -3.44 -9.45 14.72
N ALA A 182 -4.38 -9.32 13.78
CA ALA A 182 -5.42 -8.30 13.82
C ALA A 182 -6.34 -8.47 15.04
N GLU A 183 -6.72 -9.71 15.36
CA GLU A 183 -7.49 -10.05 16.55
C GLU A 183 -6.74 -9.70 17.84
N ALA A 184 -5.43 -10.02 17.90
CA ALA A 184 -4.58 -9.67 19.04
C ALA A 184 -4.44 -8.15 19.24
N TRP A 185 -4.24 -7.40 18.17
CA TRP A 185 -4.20 -5.93 18.23
C TRP A 185 -5.52 -5.34 18.70
N HIS A 186 -6.64 -5.84 18.18
CA HIS A 186 -7.96 -5.40 18.60
C HIS A 186 -8.20 -5.70 20.08
N ALA A 187 -7.88 -6.90 20.56
CA ALA A 187 -7.99 -7.28 21.96
C ALA A 187 -7.12 -6.40 22.89
N ALA A 188 -5.97 -5.93 22.39
CA ALA A 188 -5.09 -4.99 23.09
C ALA A 188 -5.54 -3.51 22.97
N GLY A 189 -6.70 -3.22 22.37
CA GLY A 189 -7.21 -1.86 22.16
C GLY A 189 -6.46 -1.05 21.10
N GLN A 190 -5.67 -1.69 20.24
CA GLN A 190 -4.95 -1.04 19.16
C GLN A 190 -5.83 -0.94 17.91
N THR A 191 -5.88 0.25 17.31
CA THR A 191 -6.73 0.55 16.14
C THR A 191 -5.97 0.48 14.83
N ARG A 192 -5.13 -0.54 14.63
CA ARG A 192 -4.36 -0.69 13.39
C ARG A 192 -5.25 -1.20 12.25
N GLU A 193 -5.08 -0.62 11.06
CA GLU A 193 -5.74 -1.08 9.85
C GLU A 193 -4.86 -2.10 9.12
N LEU A 194 -5.31 -3.35 9.09
CA LEU A 194 -4.70 -4.41 8.30
C LEU A 194 -5.64 -4.77 7.15
N LEU A 195 -5.15 -4.65 5.92
CA LEU A 195 -5.92 -4.93 4.72
C LEU A 195 -5.22 -6.00 3.89
N THR A 196 -6.00 -6.90 3.31
CA THR A 196 -5.54 -7.75 2.20
C THR A 196 -6.11 -7.23 0.90
N VAL A 197 -5.35 -7.32 -0.19
CA VAL A 197 -5.68 -6.71 -1.47
C VAL A 197 -5.37 -7.66 -2.62
N THR A 198 -6.08 -7.53 -3.71
CA THR A 198 -5.96 -8.33 -4.95
C THR A 198 -6.45 -9.77 -4.86
N GLN A 199 -7.00 -10.22 -3.71
CA GLN A 199 -7.59 -11.55 -3.56
C GLN A 199 -8.94 -11.47 -2.81
N PRO A 200 -10.06 -11.35 -3.51
CA PRO A 200 -11.39 -11.25 -2.88
C PRO A 200 -11.75 -12.48 -2.03
N ALA A 201 -11.12 -13.63 -2.28
CA ALA A 201 -11.36 -14.85 -1.53
C ALA A 201 -10.94 -14.75 -0.05
N ASP A 202 -10.07 -13.81 0.32
CA ASP A 202 -9.64 -13.62 1.72
C ASP A 202 -10.80 -13.27 2.65
N GLY A 203 -11.72 -12.41 2.19
CA GLY A 203 -12.92 -12.07 2.95
C GLY A 203 -13.86 -13.27 3.14
N VAL A 204 -14.02 -14.09 2.10
CA VAL A 204 -14.80 -15.33 2.17
C VAL A 204 -14.13 -16.33 3.11
N TYR A 205 -12.79 -16.44 3.05
CA TYR A 205 -12.01 -17.29 3.95
C TYR A 205 -12.19 -16.90 5.42
N LEU A 206 -12.10 -15.59 5.72
CA LEU A 206 -12.37 -15.06 7.06
C LEU A 206 -13.77 -15.44 7.54
N LEU A 207 -14.81 -15.23 6.73
CA LEU A 207 -16.18 -15.60 7.06
C LEU A 207 -16.31 -17.10 7.37
N LEU A 208 -15.78 -17.96 6.51
CA LEU A 208 -15.86 -19.42 6.70
C LEU A 208 -15.12 -19.86 7.97
N ARG A 209 -14.02 -19.23 8.31
CA ARG A 209 -13.30 -19.46 9.57
C ARG A 209 -14.17 -19.05 10.76
N GLN A 210 -14.72 -17.83 10.75
CA GLN A 210 -15.57 -17.30 11.80
C GLN A 210 -16.82 -18.18 12.03
N LEU A 211 -17.45 -18.67 10.96
CA LEU A 211 -18.59 -19.58 11.05
C LEU A 211 -18.23 -20.93 11.71
N ARG A 212 -17.07 -21.50 11.37
CA ARG A 212 -16.60 -22.76 11.97
C ARG A 212 -16.27 -22.60 13.47
N GLU A 213 -15.74 -21.45 13.84
CA GLU A 213 -15.33 -21.14 15.24
C GLU A 213 -16.50 -20.59 16.08
N GLY A 214 -17.69 -20.36 15.49
CA GLY A 214 -18.82 -19.73 16.16
C GLY A 214 -18.55 -18.28 16.57
N HIS A 215 -17.72 -17.57 15.80
CA HIS A 215 -17.28 -16.22 16.13
C HIS A 215 -18.45 -15.22 16.05
N PRO A 216 -18.63 -14.34 17.04
CA PRO A 216 -19.78 -13.43 17.14
C PRO A 216 -19.90 -12.44 15.97
N GLN A 217 -18.78 -12.12 15.30
CA GLN A 217 -18.78 -11.18 14.17
C GLN A 217 -19.10 -11.84 12.81
N ALA A 218 -19.35 -13.15 12.73
CA ALA A 218 -19.61 -13.82 11.45
C ALA A 218 -20.79 -13.21 10.68
N ALA A 219 -21.86 -12.84 11.36
CA ALA A 219 -23.03 -12.22 10.75
C ALA A 219 -22.71 -10.84 10.15
N GLU A 220 -21.92 -10.04 10.82
CA GLU A 220 -21.48 -8.72 10.32
C GLU A 220 -20.50 -8.87 9.15
N THR A 221 -19.59 -9.81 9.23
CA THR A 221 -18.68 -10.13 8.10
C THR A 221 -19.46 -10.53 6.86
N LEU A 222 -20.47 -11.38 7.01
CA LEU A 222 -21.37 -11.76 5.90
C LEU A 222 -22.06 -10.54 5.30
N ARG A 223 -22.63 -9.68 6.16
CA ARG A 223 -23.29 -8.44 5.73
C ARG A 223 -22.36 -7.54 4.92
N LEU A 224 -21.12 -7.36 5.37
CA LEU A 224 -20.12 -6.53 4.68
C LEU A 224 -19.71 -7.13 3.32
N LEU A 225 -19.59 -8.47 3.21
CA LEU A 225 -19.25 -9.16 1.97
C LEU A 225 -20.38 -9.15 0.92
N THR A 226 -21.62 -9.00 1.36
CA THR A 226 -22.80 -8.98 0.45
C THR A 226 -23.21 -7.57 0.03
N TRP A 227 -22.56 -6.54 0.55
CA TRP A 227 -22.90 -5.13 0.29
C TRP A 227 -22.10 -4.49 -0.87
N ASN A 228 -21.22 -5.23 -1.54
CA ASN A 228 -20.40 -4.77 -2.67
C ASN A 228 -20.91 -5.33 -4.00
#